data_433fbd1a95edd8c5985fd0d9c0768b91
#
_entry.id   433fbd1a95edd8c5985fd0d9c0768b91
#
_cell.length_a   1.000
_cell.length_b   1.000
_cell.length_c   1.000
_cell.angle_alpha   90.00
_cell.angle_beta   90.00
_cell.angle_gamma   90.00
#
_symmetry.space_group_name_H-M   'P 1'
#
loop_
_entity.id
_entity.type
_entity.pdbx_description
1 polymer ?
#
loop_
_entity_poly.entity_id
_entity_poly.type
_entity_poly.pdbx_seq_one_letter_code
_entity_poly.pdbx_strand_id
1 'polypeptide(L)'
;MRFQDTKDFRKSLTKLPAHVQLQIIAVLENIEQATSFADIAHMKSLKGHRSYYRIRVNAYRMGLYWDGENFLIESIDTRGDFYKTYPPK
;
A
#
# COMPACT_ATOMS: atom_id res chain seq x y z
N MET A 1 -5.01 -12.01 -3.91
CA MET A 1 -4.64 -12.19 -2.49
C MET A 1 -5.55 -11.35 -1.62
N ARG A 2 -5.84 -11.78 -0.43
CA ARG A 2 -6.73 -11.04 0.47
C ARG A 2 -6.02 -9.86 1.10
N PHE A 3 -6.78 -8.80 1.33
CA PHE A 3 -6.27 -7.63 2.04
C PHE A 3 -7.36 -7.03 2.93
N GLN A 4 -6.91 -6.28 3.94
CA GLN A 4 -7.77 -5.46 4.78
C GLN A 4 -7.21 -4.06 4.77
N ASP A 5 -8.09 -3.07 4.59
CA ASP A 5 -7.71 -1.67 4.69
C ASP A 5 -7.88 -1.22 6.14
N THR A 6 -6.88 -0.53 6.67
CA THR A 6 -6.95 -0.02 8.03
C THR A 6 -7.70 1.30 8.06
N LYS A 7 -8.15 1.68 9.25
CA LYS A 7 -8.82 2.96 9.47
C LYS A 7 -7.95 4.15 9.03
N ASP A 8 -6.67 4.10 9.35
CA ASP A 8 -5.73 5.17 9.00
C ASP A 8 -5.57 5.29 7.49
N PHE A 9 -5.50 4.17 6.79
CA PHE A 9 -5.43 4.17 5.34
C PHE A 9 -6.69 4.80 4.73
N ARG A 10 -7.88 4.37 5.18
CA ARG A 10 -9.13 4.92 4.65
C ARG A 10 -9.24 6.42 4.88
N LYS A 11 -8.80 6.87 6.04
CA LYS A 11 -8.80 8.30 6.39
C LYS A 11 -7.89 9.10 5.45
N SER A 12 -6.69 8.57 5.19
CA SER A 12 -5.76 9.21 4.26
C SER A 12 -6.30 9.21 2.84
N LEU A 13 -6.91 8.11 2.42
CA LEU A 13 -7.44 7.96 1.06
C LEU A 13 -8.49 9.04 0.74
N THR A 14 -9.37 9.35 1.69
CA THR A 14 -10.44 10.33 1.47
C THR A 14 -9.93 11.75 1.26
N LYS A 15 -8.69 12.03 1.66
CA LYS A 15 -8.06 13.36 1.48
C LYS A 15 -7.37 13.52 0.13
N LEU A 16 -7.28 12.46 -0.66
CA LEU A 16 -6.58 12.50 -1.93
C LEU A 16 -7.49 13.00 -3.05
N PRO A 17 -6.91 13.59 -4.12
CA PRO A 17 -7.71 13.95 -5.28
C PRO A 17 -8.43 12.73 -5.87
N ALA A 18 -9.58 12.97 -6.49
CA ALA A 18 -10.41 11.88 -7.01
C ALA A 18 -9.66 10.97 -7.99
N HIS A 19 -8.84 11.55 -8.87
CA HIS A 19 -8.10 10.73 -9.84
C HIS A 19 -7.05 9.84 -9.18
N VAL A 20 -6.49 10.28 -8.05
CA VAL A 20 -5.55 9.45 -7.28
C VAL A 20 -6.31 8.33 -6.57
N GLN A 21 -7.48 8.63 -6.01
CA GLN A 21 -8.30 7.60 -5.38
C GLN A 21 -8.64 6.49 -6.36
N LEU A 22 -8.96 6.83 -7.61
CA LEU A 22 -9.24 5.82 -8.65
C LEU A 22 -8.01 4.96 -8.93
N GLN A 23 -6.82 5.56 -8.95
CA GLN A 23 -5.58 4.81 -9.13
C GLN A 23 -5.34 3.83 -7.98
N ILE A 24 -5.62 4.25 -6.76
CA ILE A 24 -5.49 3.39 -5.59
C ILE A 24 -6.47 2.22 -5.65
N ILE A 25 -7.71 2.49 -6.05
CA ILE A 25 -8.72 1.43 -6.21
C ILE A 25 -8.23 0.38 -7.21
N ALA A 26 -7.65 0.81 -8.34
CA ALA A 26 -7.09 -0.11 -9.33
C ALA A 26 -5.97 -0.96 -8.73
N VAL A 27 -5.13 -0.38 -7.87
CA VAL A 27 -4.08 -1.13 -7.18
C VAL A 27 -4.68 -2.18 -6.24
N LEU A 28 -5.72 -1.82 -5.49
CA LEU A 28 -6.39 -2.77 -4.60
C LEU A 28 -7.01 -3.93 -5.37
N GLU A 29 -7.60 -3.66 -6.53
CA GLU A 29 -8.13 -4.71 -7.39
C GLU A 29 -7.03 -5.64 -7.90
N ASN A 30 -5.87 -5.08 -8.25
CA ASN A 30 -4.71 -5.89 -8.66
C ASN A 30 -4.26 -6.83 -7.52
N ILE A 31 -4.20 -6.33 -6.29
CA ILE A 31 -3.85 -7.16 -5.14
C ILE A 31 -4.86 -8.29 -4.98
N GLU A 32 -6.14 -7.98 -5.07
CA GLU A 32 -7.20 -8.96 -4.89
C GLU A 32 -7.12 -10.09 -5.90
N GLN A 33 -6.79 -9.77 -7.15
CA GLN A 33 -6.69 -10.75 -8.23
C GLN A 33 -5.36 -11.48 -8.26
N ALA A 34 -4.33 -10.96 -7.60
CA ALA A 34 -3.01 -11.57 -7.60
C ALA A 34 -3.03 -12.93 -6.90
N THR A 35 -2.25 -13.87 -7.41
CA THR A 35 -2.07 -15.20 -6.80
C THR A 35 -0.70 -15.35 -6.16
N SER A 36 0.20 -14.40 -6.42
CA SER A 36 1.52 -14.36 -5.82
C SER A 36 1.98 -12.91 -5.70
N PHE A 37 3.03 -12.68 -4.92
CA PHE A 37 3.62 -11.34 -4.79
C PHE A 37 4.13 -10.81 -6.13
N ALA A 38 4.63 -11.68 -6.99
CA ALA A 38 5.14 -11.29 -8.30
C ALA A 38 4.04 -10.69 -9.20
N ASP A 39 2.79 -11.01 -8.95
CA ASP A 39 1.66 -10.47 -9.72
C ASP A 39 1.27 -9.06 -9.31
N ILE A 40 1.80 -8.57 -8.20
CA ILE A 40 1.47 -7.23 -7.70
C ILE A 40 2.46 -6.22 -8.27
N ALA A 41 1.94 -5.34 -9.15
CA ALA A 41 2.77 -4.38 -9.84
C ALA A 41 3.40 -3.35 -8.90
N HIS A 42 4.65 -3.00 -9.14
CA HIS A 42 5.37 -1.92 -8.45
C HIS A 42 5.56 -2.12 -6.95
N MET A 43 5.37 -3.35 -6.46
CA MET A 43 5.56 -3.65 -5.05
C MET A 43 7.00 -4.05 -4.76
N LYS A 44 7.57 -3.46 -3.71
CA LYS A 44 8.90 -3.81 -3.21
C LYS A 44 8.89 -3.94 -1.70
N SER A 45 9.72 -4.86 -1.19
CA SER A 45 9.93 -4.96 0.25
C SER A 45 10.71 -3.75 0.76
N LEU A 46 10.44 -3.35 2.00
CA LEU A 46 11.19 -2.28 2.65
C LEU A 46 12.43 -2.86 3.30
N LYS A 47 13.58 -2.39 2.84
CA LYS A 47 14.88 -2.89 3.30
C LYS A 47 15.01 -2.77 4.81
N GLY A 48 15.40 -3.87 5.46
CA GLY A 48 15.55 -3.90 6.91
C GLY A 48 14.26 -4.04 7.70
N HIS A 49 13.12 -4.17 7.03
CA HIS A 49 11.81 -4.25 7.69
C HIS A 49 11.02 -5.43 7.14
N ARG A 50 11.17 -6.57 7.81
CA ARG A 50 10.53 -7.82 7.39
C ARG A 50 9.02 -7.67 7.31
N SER A 51 8.43 -8.23 6.23
CA SER A 51 6.99 -8.25 5.99
C SER A 51 6.36 -6.90 5.67
N TYR A 52 7.16 -5.86 5.56
CA TYR A 52 6.68 -4.54 5.16
C TYR A 52 7.02 -4.27 3.70
N TYR A 53 6.04 -3.73 2.98
CA TYR A 53 6.14 -3.50 1.54
C TYR A 53 5.63 -2.11 1.18
N ARG A 54 6.05 -1.63 0.03
CA ARG A 54 5.47 -0.42 -0.54
C ARG A 54 5.05 -0.68 -1.97
N ILE A 55 3.99 -0.02 -2.40
CA ILE A 55 3.58 0.02 -3.81
C ILE A 55 3.69 1.47 -4.27
N ARG A 56 4.39 1.68 -5.38
CA ARG A 56 4.50 3.01 -5.98
C ARG A 56 3.25 3.28 -6.82
N VAL A 57 2.60 4.41 -6.55
CA VAL A 57 1.42 4.87 -7.30
C VAL A 57 1.67 6.33 -7.68
N ASN A 58 2.36 6.56 -8.79
CA ASN A 58 2.78 7.89 -9.24
C ASN A 58 3.58 8.61 -8.14
N ALA A 59 3.14 9.79 -7.72
CA ALA A 59 3.81 10.57 -6.68
C ALA A 59 3.56 10.04 -5.27
N TYR A 60 2.74 9.00 -5.14
CA TYR A 60 2.34 8.45 -3.84
C TYR A 60 2.99 7.10 -3.61
N ARG A 61 3.08 6.73 -2.33
CA ARG A 61 3.53 5.41 -1.89
C ARG A 61 2.50 4.83 -0.94
N MET A 62 2.15 3.57 -1.17
CA MET A 62 1.21 2.85 -0.34
C MET A 62 1.96 1.83 0.49
N GLY A 63 1.72 1.82 1.80
CA GLY A 63 2.39 0.93 2.74
C GLY A 63 1.53 -0.26 3.10
N LEU A 64 2.12 -1.45 3.04
CA LEU A 64 1.44 -2.71 3.32
C LEU A 64 2.25 -3.55 4.30
N TYR A 65 1.54 -4.29 5.13
CA TYR A 65 2.13 -5.29 6.00
C TYR A 65 1.56 -6.66 5.65
N TRP A 66 2.43 -7.65 5.49
CA TRP A 66 2.02 -9.04 5.25
C TRP A 66 2.05 -9.79 6.58
N ASP A 67 0.89 -10.25 7.03
CA ASP A 67 0.78 -10.95 8.32
C ASP A 67 1.00 -12.47 8.22
N GLY A 68 1.38 -12.95 7.04
CA GLY A 68 1.53 -14.37 6.75
C GLY A 68 0.35 -14.95 5.99
N GLU A 69 -0.74 -14.22 5.93
CA GLU A 69 -2.00 -14.69 5.32
C GLU A 69 -2.68 -13.60 4.51
N ASN A 70 -2.71 -12.39 5.02
CA ASN A 70 -3.36 -11.25 4.38
C ASN A 70 -2.45 -10.04 4.37
N PHE A 71 -2.68 -9.14 3.40
CA PHE A 71 -2.08 -7.81 3.46
C PHE A 71 -2.94 -6.89 4.32
N LEU A 72 -2.28 -6.10 5.14
CA LEU A 72 -2.91 -4.96 5.80
C LEU A 72 -2.47 -3.71 5.05
N ILE A 73 -3.42 -2.96 4.52
CA ILE A 73 -3.13 -1.71 3.81
C ILE A 73 -3.12 -0.61 4.85
N GLU A 74 -1.95 -0.10 5.17
CA GLU A 74 -1.76 0.70 6.38
C GLU A 74 -1.56 2.19 6.13
N SER A 75 -1.01 2.56 4.99
CA SER A 75 -0.61 3.93 4.79
C SER A 75 -0.66 4.30 3.32
N ILE A 76 -0.93 5.58 3.05
CA ILE A 76 -0.71 6.18 1.74
C ILE A 76 -0.28 7.62 1.96
N ASP A 77 0.81 8.02 1.31
CA ASP A 77 1.34 9.37 1.44
C ASP A 77 2.16 9.71 0.22
N THR A 78 2.54 10.97 0.10
CA THR A 78 3.45 11.40 -0.94
C THR A 78 4.81 10.71 -0.76
N ARG A 79 5.57 10.61 -1.85
CA ARG A 79 6.89 9.99 -1.83
C ARG A 79 7.78 10.54 -0.71
N GLY A 80 7.81 11.88 -0.55
CA GLY A 80 8.68 12.51 0.43
C GLY A 80 8.27 12.25 1.88
N ASP A 81 6.97 12.20 2.14
CA ASP A 81 6.45 12.05 3.50
C ASP A 81 6.31 10.59 3.92
N PHE A 82 6.11 9.69 2.97
CA PHE A 82 5.89 8.28 3.26
C PHE A 82 6.99 7.68 4.13
N TYR A 83 8.24 7.86 3.73
CA TYR A 83 9.38 7.23 4.42
C TYR A 83 9.72 7.87 5.76
N LYS A 84 9.10 9.00 6.10
CA LYS A 84 9.29 9.63 7.41
C LYS A 84 8.54 8.87 8.51
N THR A 85 7.46 8.20 8.16
CA THR A 85 6.58 7.55 9.14
C THR A 85 6.39 6.07 8.90
N TYR A 86 6.71 5.57 7.73
CA TYR A 86 6.49 4.17 7.38
C TYR A 86 7.80 3.47 7.05
N PRO A 87 8.04 2.23 7.51
CA PRO A 87 7.15 1.43 8.35
C PRO A 87 7.11 1.95 9.78
N PRO A 88 6.07 1.56 10.55
CA PRO A 88 6.00 1.96 11.97
C PRO A 88 7.23 1.47 12.73
N LYS A 89 7.67 2.31 13.65
CA LYS A 89 8.86 2.00 14.48
C LYS A 89 8.53 1.00 15.57
#